data_4df2588ad8c07a3d686be3c336e32743
#
_entry.id   4df2588ad8c07a3d686be3c336e32743
#
_cell.length_a   1.000
_cell.length_b   1.000
_cell.length_c   1.000
_cell.angle_alpha   90.00
_cell.angle_beta   90.00
_cell.angle_gamma   90.00
#
_symmetry.space_group_name_H-M   'P 1'
#
loop_
_entity.id
_entity.type
_entity.pdbx_description
1 polymer ?
#
loop_
_entity_poly.entity_id
_entity_poly.type
_entity_poly.pdbx_seq_one_letter_code
_entity_poly.pdbx_strand_id
1 'polypeptide(L)'
;MQDKIQTIADHYGLQHQLSKSVEELIELVQAIQDYSFKLGMRDDEISTEHVAEEIADVTIMLDQLQYLLECEEAVNLYRETKVKRQIGRIAEENQ
;
A
#
# COMPACT_ATOMS: atom_id res chain seq x y z
N MET A 1 -16.63 3.53 -6.89
CA MET A 1 -15.45 2.63 -6.87
C MET A 1 -15.48 1.65 -5.71
N GLN A 2 -15.90 2.09 -4.52
CA GLN A 2 -15.95 1.23 -3.33
C GLN A 2 -16.84 -0.01 -3.54
N ASP A 3 -18.00 0.14 -4.20
CA ASP A 3 -18.89 -0.98 -4.48
C ASP A 3 -18.23 -2.04 -5.38
N LYS A 4 -17.40 -1.59 -6.33
CA LYS A 4 -16.69 -2.49 -7.23
C LYS A 4 -15.59 -3.26 -6.49
N ILE A 5 -14.91 -2.59 -5.57
CA ILE A 5 -13.89 -3.21 -4.71
C ILE A 5 -14.54 -4.30 -3.85
N GLN A 6 -15.69 -4.01 -3.24
CA GLN A 6 -16.43 -5.00 -2.45
C GLN A 6 -16.90 -6.18 -3.30
N THR A 7 -17.33 -5.92 -4.54
CA THR A 7 -17.74 -6.96 -5.47
C THR A 7 -16.58 -7.93 -5.76
N ILE A 8 -15.38 -7.40 -6.00
CA ILE A 8 -14.20 -8.22 -6.26
C ILE A 8 -13.85 -9.03 -5.01
N ALA A 9 -13.83 -8.37 -3.84
CA ALA A 9 -13.51 -9.02 -2.58
C ALA A 9 -14.47 -10.17 -2.26
N ASP A 10 -15.77 -9.94 -2.44
CA ASP A 10 -16.80 -10.95 -2.18
C ASP A 10 -16.69 -12.13 -3.15
N HIS A 11 -16.32 -11.86 -4.39
CA HIS A 11 -16.17 -12.91 -5.40
C HIS A 11 -15.07 -13.90 -5.05
N TYR A 12 -13.90 -13.39 -4.66
CA TYR A 12 -12.74 -14.25 -4.37
C TYR A 12 -12.68 -14.73 -2.92
N GLY A 13 -13.17 -13.92 -1.98
CA GLY A 13 -13.23 -14.27 -0.56
C GLY A 13 -11.94 -14.01 0.18
N LEU A 14 -12.02 -14.05 1.50
CA LEU A 14 -10.92 -13.68 2.40
C LEU A 14 -9.66 -14.53 2.18
N GLN A 15 -9.81 -15.85 2.15
CA GLN A 15 -8.66 -16.75 2.07
C GLN A 15 -7.84 -16.49 0.79
N HIS A 16 -8.53 -16.38 -0.34
CA HIS A 16 -7.89 -16.11 -1.63
C HIS A 16 -7.21 -14.74 -1.61
N GLN A 17 -7.91 -13.73 -1.10
CA GLN A 17 -7.39 -12.35 -1.14
C GLN A 17 -6.26 -12.10 -0.14
N LEU A 18 -6.18 -12.86 0.95
CA LEU A 18 -5.01 -12.80 1.83
C LEU A 18 -3.76 -13.26 1.08
N SER A 19 -3.86 -14.38 0.36
CA SER A 19 -2.73 -14.88 -0.44
C SER A 19 -2.37 -13.93 -1.58
N LYS A 20 -3.37 -13.40 -2.27
CA LYS A 20 -3.16 -12.45 -3.37
C LYS A 20 -2.51 -11.17 -2.88
N SER A 21 -2.89 -10.69 -1.69
CA SER A 21 -2.30 -9.50 -1.08
C SER A 21 -0.80 -9.65 -0.84
N VAL A 22 -0.39 -10.83 -0.39
CA VAL A 22 1.04 -11.11 -0.17
C VAL A 22 1.80 -11.01 -1.49
N GLU A 23 1.26 -11.58 -2.58
CA GLU A 23 1.88 -11.49 -3.90
C GLU A 23 2.03 -10.05 -4.36
N GLU A 24 0.96 -9.25 -4.24
CA GLU A 24 0.98 -7.85 -4.67
C GLU A 24 1.95 -7.01 -3.84
N LEU A 25 2.04 -7.27 -2.53
CA LEU A 25 2.98 -6.58 -1.67
C LEU A 25 4.42 -6.91 -2.05
N ILE A 26 4.72 -8.16 -2.39
CA ILE A 26 6.06 -8.57 -2.85
C ILE A 26 6.40 -7.86 -4.16
N GLU A 27 5.46 -7.78 -5.10
CA GLU A 27 5.67 -7.08 -6.36
C GLU A 27 5.97 -5.59 -6.14
N LEU A 28 5.28 -4.96 -5.18
CA LEU A 28 5.55 -3.56 -4.84
C LEU A 28 6.95 -3.40 -4.24
N VAL A 29 7.36 -4.30 -3.35
CA VAL A 29 8.71 -4.29 -2.78
C VAL A 29 9.75 -4.35 -3.90
N GLN A 30 9.57 -5.26 -4.85
CA GLN A 30 10.49 -5.41 -5.98
C GLN A 30 10.54 -4.16 -6.85
N ALA A 31 9.39 -3.55 -7.12
CA ALA A 31 9.31 -2.32 -7.92
C ALA A 31 10.02 -1.16 -7.23
N ILE A 32 9.84 -1.01 -5.93
CA ILE A 32 10.48 0.04 -5.14
C ILE A 32 12.00 -0.16 -5.13
N GLN A 33 12.44 -1.39 -4.90
CA GLN A 33 13.88 -1.70 -4.89
C GLN A 33 14.54 -1.44 -6.23
N ASP A 34 13.87 -1.84 -7.32
CA ASP A 34 14.36 -1.59 -8.67
C ASP A 34 14.48 -0.09 -8.97
N TYR A 35 13.44 0.67 -8.61
CA TYR A 35 13.45 2.13 -8.78
C TYR A 35 14.57 2.78 -7.98
N SER A 36 14.71 2.37 -6.71
CA SER A 36 15.74 2.90 -5.82
C SER A 36 17.14 2.63 -6.36
N PHE A 37 17.36 1.43 -6.91
CA PHE A 37 18.64 1.05 -7.52
C PHE A 37 18.94 1.92 -8.74
N LYS A 38 17.98 2.09 -9.64
CA LYS A 38 18.15 2.92 -10.84
C LYS A 38 18.37 4.39 -10.50
N LEU A 39 17.67 4.88 -9.48
CA LEU A 39 17.83 6.24 -9.01
C LEU A 39 19.26 6.47 -8.49
N GLY A 40 19.80 5.51 -7.73
CA GLY A 40 21.16 5.55 -7.22
C GLY A 40 22.21 5.52 -8.33
N MET A 41 21.92 4.86 -9.44
CA MET A 41 22.81 4.78 -10.60
C MET A 41 22.66 5.96 -11.57
N ARG A 42 21.73 6.87 -11.30
CA ARG A 42 21.41 8.02 -12.15
C ARG A 42 21.04 7.60 -13.59
N ASP A 43 20.20 6.56 -13.67
CA ASP A 43 19.70 6.06 -14.95
C ASP A 43 18.74 7.11 -15.55
N ASP A 44 19.06 7.59 -16.74
CA ASP A 44 18.26 8.62 -17.44
C ASP A 44 16.91 8.08 -17.93
N GLU A 45 16.77 6.78 -18.03
CA GLU A 45 15.54 6.13 -18.48
C GLU A 45 14.63 5.70 -17.33
N ILE A 46 14.96 6.11 -16.11
CA ILE A 46 14.15 5.76 -14.95
C ILE A 46 12.74 6.33 -15.06
N SER A 47 11.75 5.50 -14.76
CA SER A 47 10.34 5.88 -14.82
C SER A 47 9.64 5.47 -13.54
N THR A 48 8.68 6.27 -13.10
CA THR A 48 7.85 5.98 -11.94
C THR A 48 6.64 5.10 -12.28
N GLU A 49 6.40 4.81 -13.56
CA GLU A 49 5.18 4.12 -14.00
C GLU A 49 4.99 2.76 -13.35
N HIS A 50 6.04 1.95 -13.28
CA HIS A 50 5.94 0.60 -12.71
C HIS A 50 5.62 0.65 -11.21
N VAL A 51 6.27 1.55 -10.48
CA VAL A 51 5.99 1.75 -9.05
C VAL A 51 4.54 2.22 -8.86
N ALA A 52 4.09 3.16 -9.69
CA ALA A 52 2.72 3.68 -9.61
C ALA A 52 1.70 2.58 -9.85
N GLU A 53 1.93 1.71 -10.84
CA GLU A 53 1.06 0.58 -11.15
C GLU A 53 0.98 -0.38 -9.96
N GLU A 54 2.11 -0.72 -9.35
CA GLU A 54 2.15 -1.62 -8.19
C GLU A 54 1.52 -0.98 -6.95
N ILE A 55 1.68 0.33 -6.77
CA ILE A 55 0.98 1.04 -5.68
C ILE A 55 -0.54 0.93 -5.87
N ALA A 56 -1.01 1.10 -7.11
CA ALA A 56 -2.44 0.97 -7.41
C ALA A 56 -2.95 -0.43 -7.05
N ASP A 57 -2.22 -1.47 -7.47
CA ASP A 57 -2.58 -2.85 -7.16
C ASP A 57 -2.65 -3.10 -5.66
N VAL A 58 -1.65 -2.63 -4.92
CA VAL A 58 -1.59 -2.80 -3.46
C VAL A 58 -2.72 -2.04 -2.77
N THR A 59 -3.01 -0.80 -3.16
CA THR A 59 -4.08 -0.03 -2.52
C THR A 59 -5.44 -0.67 -2.75
N ILE A 60 -5.68 -1.24 -3.94
CA ILE A 60 -6.91 -1.99 -4.22
C ILE A 60 -7.01 -3.22 -3.31
N MET A 61 -5.90 -3.94 -3.13
CA MET A 61 -5.88 -5.10 -2.23
C MET A 61 -6.10 -4.70 -0.78
N LEU A 62 -5.48 -3.60 -0.32
CA LEU A 62 -5.65 -3.13 1.06
C LEU A 62 -7.08 -2.70 1.33
N ASP A 63 -7.75 -2.08 0.37
CA ASP A 63 -9.17 -1.74 0.51
C ASP A 63 -10.02 -2.99 0.65
N GLN A 64 -9.73 -4.03 -0.13
CA GLN A 64 -10.43 -5.31 -0.03
C GLN A 64 -10.22 -5.98 1.32
N LEU A 65 -8.98 -5.98 1.83
CA LEU A 65 -8.67 -6.59 3.12
C LEU A 65 -9.40 -5.87 4.25
N GLN A 66 -9.45 -4.55 4.22
CA GLN A 66 -10.16 -3.78 5.25
C GLN A 66 -11.64 -4.15 5.25
N TYR A 67 -12.23 -4.28 4.08
CA TYR A 67 -13.62 -4.70 3.94
C TYR A 67 -13.84 -6.13 4.44
N LEU A 68 -13.03 -7.08 3.97
CA LEU A 68 -13.18 -8.49 4.32
C LEU A 68 -12.92 -8.78 5.80
N LEU A 69 -11.97 -8.06 6.40
CA LEU A 69 -11.62 -8.20 7.82
C LEU A 69 -12.45 -7.30 8.72
N GLU A 70 -13.31 -6.48 8.15
CA GLU A 70 -14.17 -5.54 8.90
C GLU A 70 -13.36 -4.67 9.85
N CYS A 71 -12.22 -4.14 9.39
CA CYS A 71 -11.31 -3.37 10.23
C CYS A 71 -11.05 -1.94 9.72
N GLU A 72 -11.89 -1.43 8.84
CA GLU A 72 -11.71 -0.11 8.23
C GLU A 72 -11.59 1.01 9.27
N GLU A 73 -12.47 1.01 10.28
CA GLU A 73 -12.44 2.03 11.34
C GLU A 73 -11.16 1.97 12.16
N ALA A 74 -10.73 0.75 12.50
CA ALA A 74 -9.49 0.55 13.24
C ALA A 74 -8.28 1.04 12.45
N VAL A 75 -8.24 0.73 11.15
CA VAL A 75 -7.15 1.19 10.26
C VAL A 75 -7.11 2.71 10.24
N ASN A 76 -8.25 3.37 10.07
CA ASN A 76 -8.31 4.83 10.03
C ASN A 76 -7.82 5.45 11.33
N LEU A 77 -8.23 4.90 12.46
CA LEU A 77 -7.79 5.38 13.78
C LEU A 77 -6.29 5.23 13.97
N TYR A 78 -5.74 4.06 13.63
CA TYR A 78 -4.29 3.83 13.73
C TYR A 78 -3.52 4.76 12.81
N ARG A 79 -4.01 5.01 11.59
CA ARG A 79 -3.36 5.93 10.66
C ARG A 79 -3.26 7.33 11.26
N GLU A 80 -4.37 7.85 11.79
CA GLU A 80 -4.38 9.17 12.42
C GLU A 80 -3.40 9.27 13.58
N THR A 81 -3.43 8.27 14.47
CA THR A 81 -2.57 8.24 15.65
C THR A 81 -1.10 8.18 15.25
N LYS A 82 -0.77 7.33 14.28
CA LYS A 82 0.62 7.14 13.84
C LYS A 82 1.17 8.37 13.11
N VAL A 83 0.37 9.00 12.26
CA VAL A 83 0.76 10.23 11.57
C VAL A 83 1.02 11.34 12.58
N LYS A 84 0.12 11.51 13.54
CA LYS A 84 0.25 12.53 14.60
C LYS A 84 1.52 12.32 15.42
N ARG A 85 1.80 11.06 15.77
CA ARG A 85 3.01 10.70 16.51
C ARG A 85 4.27 11.03 15.71
N GLN A 86 4.26 10.75 14.42
CA GLN A 86 5.40 11.03 13.53
C GLN A 86 5.67 12.52 13.41
N ILE A 87 4.61 13.32 13.28
CA ILE A 87 4.73 14.79 13.25
C ILE A 87 5.34 15.30 14.56
N GLY A 88 4.91 14.74 15.71
CA GLY A 88 5.49 15.07 17.00
C GLY A 88 6.98 14.78 17.09
N ARG A 89 7.41 13.62 16.55
CA ARG A 89 8.83 13.23 16.51
C ARG A 89 9.65 14.20 15.67
N ILE A 90 9.14 14.62 14.52
CA ILE A 90 9.81 15.60 13.67
C ILE A 90 10.00 16.92 14.39
N ALA A 91 8.98 17.38 15.12
CA ALA A 91 9.07 18.62 15.91
C ALA A 91 10.17 18.52 16.98
N GLU A 92 10.30 17.34 17.63
CA GLU A 92 11.36 17.10 18.61
C GLU A 92 12.74 17.09 17.96
N GLU A 93 12.87 16.47 16.78
CA GLU A 93 14.13 16.40 16.03
C GLU A 93 14.63 17.78 15.62
N ASN A 94 13.72 18.75 15.43
CA ASN A 94 14.04 20.10 14.98
C ASN A 94 14.38 21.05 16.14
N GLN A 95 14.33 20.57 17.38
CA GLN A 95 14.76 21.32 18.54
C GLN A 95 16.26 21.07 18.79
#